data_43a40390ede4940135becf4cab8fda80
#
_entry.id   43a40390ede4940135becf4cab8fda80
#
_cell.length_a   1.000
_cell.length_b   1.000
_cell.length_c   1.000
_cell.angle_alpha   90.00
_cell.angle_beta   90.00
_cell.angle_gamma   90.00
#
_symmetry.space_group_name_H-M   'P 1'
#
loop_
_entity.id
_entity.type
_entity.pdbx_description
1 polymer ?
#
loop_
_entity_poly.entity_id
_entity_poly.type
_entity_poly.pdbx_seq_one_letter_code
_entity_poly.pdbx_strand_id
1 'polypeptide(L)'
;MTVHLKQAHGAPGSRILALGAARGDLVVPNDDLVGPINSSDEWIRQRTGIVTRKRASKGVNAIDLAESAAREAIERSGIEPSRIGAVLVSTISNVAVTPSMSTLLAERIGATPAPAYDISAACAGYTYAIAQADALIRAGAAEYVLVVGAEKLSQYVHPEDRSISFLLGDGAGAAVLGPSDEPGVSTTVWGSDGSKWDAVGMNATFEEYLDRVKPWPTMRQDGQTVFRWAVWEMAKVAKQTLEKAGVTVGDLAAFIPHQANMRIIDELAKQLRLPEHVLVGRDIETTGNTSAASIPLATHRLLEEHPEVSGGLALQIGFGAGLVFGAQVVRLP
;
A
#
# COMPACT_ATOMS: atom_id res chain seq x y z
N MET A 1 -27.43 -40.72 9.68
CA MET A 1 -27.33 -39.40 10.36
C MET A 1 -26.42 -38.50 9.53
N THR A 2 -26.93 -37.33 9.12
CA THR A 2 -26.09 -36.36 8.39
C THR A 2 -25.24 -35.64 9.43
N VAL A 3 -23.92 -35.71 9.29
CA VAL A 3 -23.00 -34.96 10.14
C VAL A 3 -22.88 -33.57 9.58
N HIS A 4 -23.16 -32.55 10.40
CA HIS A 4 -23.05 -31.15 10.04
C HIS A 4 -21.74 -30.56 10.59
N LEU A 5 -21.00 -29.82 9.74
CA LEU A 5 -19.83 -29.04 10.17
C LEU A 5 -20.31 -27.83 10.97
N LYS A 6 -19.62 -27.54 12.07
CA LYS A 6 -19.79 -26.27 12.79
C LYS A 6 -18.95 -25.20 12.11
N GLN A 7 -19.55 -24.06 11.84
CA GLN A 7 -18.84 -22.89 11.31
C GLN A 7 -18.82 -21.79 12.36
N ALA A 8 -17.68 -21.14 12.55
CA ALA A 8 -17.58 -19.94 13.37
C ALA A 8 -18.32 -18.78 12.68
N HIS A 9 -18.87 -17.91 13.46
CA HIS A 9 -19.44 -16.63 13.02
C HIS A 9 -18.63 -15.51 13.67
N GLY A 10 -18.10 -14.60 12.85
CA GLY A 10 -17.41 -13.42 13.31
C GLY A 10 -18.31 -12.22 13.52
N ALA A 11 -17.73 -11.05 13.56
CA ALA A 11 -18.45 -9.79 13.69
C ALA A 11 -19.24 -9.43 12.42
N PRO A 12 -20.31 -8.62 12.53
CA PRO A 12 -21.04 -8.12 11.35
C PRO A 12 -20.19 -7.32 10.38
N GLY A 13 -19.17 -6.60 10.91
CA GLY A 13 -18.21 -5.80 10.14
C GLY A 13 -16.83 -5.81 10.77
N SER A 14 -15.92 -5.14 10.11
CA SER A 14 -14.61 -4.80 10.65
C SER A 14 -14.32 -3.31 10.47
N ARG A 15 -13.35 -2.79 11.23
CA ARG A 15 -12.84 -1.42 11.07
C ARG A 15 -11.34 -1.36 11.33
N ILE A 16 -10.70 -0.33 10.78
CA ILE A 16 -9.34 0.03 11.15
C ILE A 16 -9.39 0.66 12.55
N LEU A 17 -8.61 0.12 13.49
CA LEU A 17 -8.52 0.59 14.86
C LEU A 17 -7.41 1.62 15.02
N ALA A 18 -6.27 1.37 14.36
CA ALA A 18 -5.10 2.23 14.42
C ALA A 18 -4.20 2.02 13.21
N LEU A 19 -3.33 2.99 12.97
CA LEU A 19 -2.29 2.98 11.95
C LEU A 19 -0.92 3.20 12.58
N GLY A 20 0.11 2.71 11.90
CA GLY A 20 1.51 3.01 12.21
C GLY A 20 2.31 3.18 10.92
N ALA A 21 3.42 3.91 11.00
CA ALA A 21 4.22 4.30 9.86
C ALA A 21 5.71 4.26 10.15
N ALA A 22 6.48 3.80 9.17
CA ALA A 22 7.93 3.91 9.17
C ALA A 22 8.39 4.30 7.78
N ARG A 23 9.19 5.34 7.67
CA ARG A 23 9.80 5.78 6.41
C ARG A 23 11.30 5.55 6.45
N GLY A 24 11.92 5.36 5.30
CA GLY A 24 13.37 5.30 5.21
C GLY A 24 14.02 6.49 5.91
N ASP A 25 15.12 6.25 6.58
CA ASP A 25 15.84 7.22 7.41
C ASP A 25 16.63 8.27 6.62
N LEU A 26 16.92 8.00 5.33
CA LEU A 26 17.61 8.93 4.46
C LEU A 26 16.62 9.81 3.67
N VAL A 27 16.82 11.11 3.73
CA VAL A 27 16.15 12.07 2.84
C VAL A 27 17.02 12.24 1.60
N VAL A 28 16.50 11.84 0.44
CA VAL A 28 17.21 11.92 -0.84
C VAL A 28 16.55 13.00 -1.70
N PRO A 29 17.17 14.17 -1.88
CA PRO A 29 16.67 15.23 -2.76
C PRO A 29 16.81 14.84 -4.24
N ASN A 30 16.09 15.55 -5.10
CA ASN A 30 16.18 15.32 -6.55
C ASN A 30 17.60 15.54 -7.08
N ASP A 31 18.32 16.53 -6.55
CA ASP A 31 19.67 16.89 -6.99
C ASP A 31 20.69 15.76 -6.87
N ASP A 32 20.51 14.83 -5.92
CA ASP A 32 21.36 13.65 -5.77
C ASP A 32 21.14 12.61 -6.88
N LEU A 33 20.06 12.71 -7.65
CA LEU A 33 19.67 11.72 -8.66
C LEU A 33 19.73 12.23 -10.10
N VAL A 34 19.78 13.56 -10.31
CA VAL A 34 19.65 14.15 -11.66
C VAL A 34 20.84 13.86 -12.56
N GLY A 35 22.06 13.74 -12.01
CA GLY A 35 23.29 13.49 -12.78
C GLY A 35 23.21 12.22 -13.62
N PRO A 36 23.01 11.03 -13.03
CA PRO A 36 22.97 9.76 -13.76
C PRO A 36 21.88 9.70 -14.83
N ILE A 37 20.76 10.38 -14.62
CA ILE A 37 19.62 10.36 -15.56
C ILE A 37 19.59 11.55 -16.52
N ASN A 38 20.61 12.42 -16.50
CA ASN A 38 20.69 13.65 -17.29
C ASN A 38 19.36 14.46 -17.23
N SER A 39 19.01 14.92 -16.03
CA SER A 39 17.74 15.59 -15.74
C SER A 39 17.94 16.80 -14.83
N SER A 40 16.86 17.34 -14.26
CA SER A 40 16.87 18.44 -13.28
C SER A 40 15.81 18.25 -12.21
N ASP A 41 15.98 18.90 -11.05
CA ASP A 41 14.97 18.94 -10.00
C ASP A 41 13.62 19.42 -10.54
N GLU A 42 13.63 20.51 -11.33
CA GLU A 42 12.42 21.05 -11.95
C GLU A 42 11.69 20.02 -12.82
N TRP A 43 12.43 19.25 -13.65
CA TRP A 43 11.85 18.22 -14.50
C TRP A 43 11.19 17.12 -13.68
N ILE A 44 11.82 16.67 -12.59
CA ILE A 44 11.26 15.64 -11.71
C ILE A 44 9.98 16.17 -11.03
N ARG A 45 10.01 17.39 -10.47
CA ARG A 45 8.82 18.01 -9.84
C ARG A 45 7.66 18.17 -10.80
N GLN A 46 7.90 18.70 -11.98
CA GLN A 46 6.84 18.87 -12.99
C GLN A 46 6.22 17.54 -13.45
N ARG A 47 7.01 16.48 -13.48
CA ARG A 47 6.57 15.16 -13.94
C ARG A 47 5.89 14.32 -12.87
N THR A 48 6.28 14.48 -11.62
CA THR A 48 5.90 13.55 -10.55
C THR A 48 5.34 14.22 -9.30
N GLY A 49 5.61 15.50 -9.10
CA GLY A 49 5.34 16.21 -7.85
C GLY A 49 6.33 15.89 -6.72
N ILE A 50 7.32 15.02 -6.95
CA ILE A 50 8.27 14.59 -5.91
C ILE A 50 9.32 15.66 -5.68
N VAL A 51 9.45 16.13 -4.44
CA VAL A 51 10.47 17.03 -3.94
C VAL A 51 11.66 16.28 -3.39
N THR A 52 11.37 15.26 -2.56
CA THR A 52 12.34 14.33 -2.01
C THR A 52 11.75 12.92 -2.00
N ARG A 53 12.57 11.92 -1.71
CA ARG A 53 12.08 10.58 -1.36
C ARG A 53 12.81 10.09 -0.11
N LYS A 54 12.19 9.14 0.56
CA LYS A 54 12.79 8.45 1.70
C LYS A 54 13.42 7.16 1.22
N ARG A 55 14.66 6.90 1.63
CA ARG A 55 15.33 5.63 1.39
C ARG A 55 15.88 5.06 2.69
N ALA A 56 15.88 3.75 2.81
CA ALA A 56 16.46 3.07 3.95
C ALA A 56 17.98 2.98 3.79
N SER A 57 18.72 3.29 4.83
CA SER A 57 20.16 3.19 4.86
C SER A 57 20.64 1.73 4.71
N LYS A 58 21.94 1.57 4.47
CA LYS A 58 22.55 0.24 4.38
C LYS A 58 22.37 -0.50 5.72
N GLY A 59 21.80 -1.72 5.65
CA GLY A 59 21.54 -2.55 6.83
C GLY A 59 20.10 -2.48 7.33
N VAL A 60 19.33 -1.43 7.01
CA VAL A 60 17.90 -1.38 7.27
C VAL A 60 17.18 -2.09 6.13
N ASN A 61 16.36 -3.08 6.45
CA ASN A 61 15.62 -3.89 5.48
C ASN A 61 14.11 -3.61 5.54
N ALA A 62 13.34 -4.13 4.59
CA ALA A 62 11.89 -3.98 4.58
C ALA A 62 11.22 -4.51 5.86
N ILE A 63 11.77 -5.60 6.43
CA ILE A 63 11.27 -6.17 7.70
C ILE A 63 11.46 -5.23 8.89
N ASP A 64 12.55 -4.46 8.93
CA ASP A 64 12.81 -3.53 10.03
C ASP A 64 11.85 -2.34 9.98
N LEU A 65 11.53 -1.85 8.78
CA LEU A 65 10.49 -0.85 8.57
C LEU A 65 9.10 -1.40 8.92
N ALA A 66 8.81 -2.65 8.49
CA ALA A 66 7.55 -3.32 8.80
C ALA A 66 7.35 -3.49 10.31
N GLU A 67 8.40 -3.90 11.05
CA GLU A 67 8.35 -4.03 12.50
C GLU A 67 8.07 -2.70 13.19
N SER A 68 8.76 -1.62 12.79
CA SER A 68 8.54 -0.29 13.34
C SER A 68 7.10 0.18 13.14
N ALA A 69 6.57 0.10 11.91
CA ALA A 69 5.19 0.48 11.62
C ALA A 69 4.17 -0.41 12.36
N ALA A 70 4.42 -1.73 12.43
CA ALA A 70 3.54 -2.68 13.12
C ALA A 70 3.46 -2.39 14.63
N ARG A 71 4.59 -2.15 15.28
CA ARG A 71 4.64 -1.83 16.72
C ARG A 71 3.87 -0.56 17.02
N GLU A 72 4.03 0.50 16.25
CA GLU A 72 3.27 1.74 16.41
C GLU A 72 1.75 1.50 16.23
N ALA A 73 1.34 0.76 15.19
CA ALA A 73 -0.08 0.45 14.99
C ALA A 73 -0.68 -0.36 16.14
N ILE A 74 0.06 -1.34 16.67
CA ILE A 74 -0.36 -2.17 17.80
C ILE A 74 -0.47 -1.32 19.06
N GLU A 75 0.54 -0.51 19.37
CA GLU A 75 0.53 0.39 20.53
C GLU A 75 -0.66 1.34 20.48
N ARG A 76 -0.88 2.03 19.35
CA ARG A 76 -2.00 2.95 19.16
C ARG A 76 -3.36 2.25 19.22
N SER A 77 -3.45 0.99 18.84
CA SER A 77 -4.70 0.22 18.92
C SER A 77 -5.07 -0.20 20.33
N GLY A 78 -4.11 -0.25 21.25
CA GLY A 78 -4.27 -0.79 22.61
C GLY A 78 -4.51 -2.30 22.64
N ILE A 79 -4.29 -3.01 21.52
CA ILE A 79 -4.47 -4.47 21.44
C ILE A 79 -3.18 -5.17 21.82
N GLU A 80 -3.26 -6.12 22.75
CA GLU A 80 -2.13 -6.98 23.08
C GLU A 80 -1.66 -7.76 21.85
N PRO A 81 -0.35 -7.81 21.55
CA PRO A 81 0.20 -8.52 20.38
C PRO A 81 -0.27 -9.97 20.28
N SER A 82 -0.41 -10.67 21.39
CA SER A 82 -0.89 -12.07 21.48
C SER A 82 -2.34 -12.25 21.02
N ARG A 83 -3.12 -11.17 20.92
CA ARG A 83 -4.50 -11.19 20.41
C ARG A 83 -4.58 -11.00 18.88
N ILE A 84 -3.48 -10.66 18.23
CA ILE A 84 -3.43 -10.60 16.77
C ILE A 84 -3.63 -12.03 16.23
N GLY A 85 -4.74 -12.24 15.56
CA GLY A 85 -5.16 -13.56 15.05
C GLY A 85 -4.68 -13.84 13.62
N ALA A 86 -4.11 -12.83 12.91
CA ALA A 86 -3.44 -13.01 11.62
C ALA A 86 -2.51 -11.83 11.31
N VAL A 87 -1.40 -12.09 10.60
CA VAL A 87 -0.44 -11.08 10.14
C VAL A 87 -0.30 -11.18 8.62
N LEU A 88 -0.74 -10.13 7.91
CA LEU A 88 -0.73 -10.03 6.45
C LEU A 88 0.27 -8.96 6.03
N VAL A 89 1.30 -9.34 5.28
CA VAL A 89 2.28 -8.39 4.76
C VAL A 89 2.19 -8.31 3.24
N SER A 90 1.91 -7.14 2.71
CA SER A 90 2.03 -6.89 1.28
C SER A 90 3.39 -6.32 0.96
N THR A 91 4.15 -7.05 0.14
CA THR A 91 5.50 -6.66 -0.28
C THR A 91 5.89 -7.33 -1.59
N ILE A 92 6.73 -6.66 -2.37
CA ILE A 92 7.45 -7.19 -3.53
C ILE A 92 8.96 -7.06 -3.36
N SER A 93 9.41 -6.59 -2.20
CA SER A 93 10.82 -6.29 -1.95
C SER A 93 11.44 -7.13 -0.83
N ASN A 94 10.76 -8.19 -0.39
CA ASN A 94 11.40 -9.20 0.45
C ASN A 94 12.47 -9.94 -0.38
N VAL A 95 13.73 -9.88 0.05
CA VAL A 95 14.84 -10.49 -0.70
C VAL A 95 14.81 -12.03 -0.68
N ALA A 96 14.16 -12.62 0.32
CA ALA A 96 13.96 -14.06 0.41
C ALA A 96 12.59 -14.43 -0.15
N VAL A 97 12.55 -15.33 -1.14
CA VAL A 97 11.29 -15.84 -1.68
C VAL A 97 10.54 -16.67 -0.62
N THR A 98 11.29 -17.36 0.24
CA THR A 98 10.77 -18.17 1.36
C THR A 98 11.82 -18.24 2.48
N PRO A 99 11.42 -18.20 3.75
CA PRO A 99 10.06 -18.05 4.27
C PRO A 99 9.46 -16.67 4.01
N SER A 100 8.14 -16.51 4.27
CA SER A 100 7.47 -15.22 4.17
C SER A 100 8.02 -14.23 5.22
N MET A 101 8.07 -12.94 4.87
CA MET A 101 8.47 -11.88 5.80
C MET A 101 7.49 -11.76 6.98
N SER A 102 6.22 -12.01 6.74
CA SER A 102 5.14 -11.96 7.74
C SER A 102 5.35 -12.92 8.91
N THR A 103 5.93 -14.12 8.69
CA THR A 103 6.20 -15.07 9.79
C THR A 103 7.27 -14.55 10.73
N LEU A 104 8.33 -13.93 10.19
CA LEU A 104 9.36 -13.29 11.00
C LEU A 104 8.80 -12.05 11.70
N LEU A 105 7.94 -11.28 11.03
CA LEU A 105 7.29 -10.13 11.65
C LEU A 105 6.41 -10.56 12.82
N ALA A 106 5.59 -11.60 12.66
CA ALA A 106 4.72 -12.12 13.73
C ALA A 106 5.52 -12.49 14.98
N GLU A 107 6.67 -13.14 14.80
CA GLU A 107 7.59 -13.47 15.92
C GLU A 107 8.15 -12.19 16.57
N ARG A 108 8.66 -11.26 15.76
CA ARG A 108 9.29 -10.04 16.29
C ARG A 108 8.34 -9.15 17.09
N ILE A 109 7.05 -9.12 16.71
CA ILE A 109 6.04 -8.29 17.41
C ILE A 109 5.32 -9.04 18.52
N GLY A 110 5.59 -10.34 18.73
CA GLY A 110 4.95 -11.15 19.77
C GLY A 110 3.54 -11.62 19.42
N ALA A 111 3.21 -11.76 18.13
CA ALA A 111 1.92 -12.24 17.65
C ALA A 111 1.88 -13.76 17.39
N THR A 112 2.97 -14.48 17.65
CA THR A 112 3.02 -15.96 17.50
C THR A 112 2.03 -16.63 18.49
N PRO A 113 1.20 -17.62 18.06
CA PRO A 113 1.26 -18.39 16.81
C PRO A 113 0.28 -17.95 15.70
N ALA A 114 0.04 -16.66 15.52
CA ALA A 114 -0.87 -16.18 14.48
C ALA A 114 -0.45 -16.68 13.08
N PRO A 115 -1.40 -17.12 12.23
CA PRO A 115 -1.11 -17.38 10.82
C PRO A 115 -0.56 -16.12 10.17
N ALA A 116 0.50 -16.29 9.37
CA ALA A 116 1.21 -15.17 8.77
C ALA A 116 1.62 -15.52 7.33
N TYR A 117 1.32 -14.64 6.37
CA TYR A 117 1.67 -14.83 4.96
C TYR A 117 1.83 -13.52 4.22
N ASP A 118 2.68 -13.54 3.18
CA ASP A 118 2.92 -12.40 2.31
C ASP A 118 1.93 -12.40 1.14
N ILE A 119 1.55 -11.19 0.70
CA ILE A 119 0.68 -10.93 -0.44
C ILE A 119 1.50 -10.24 -1.52
N SER A 120 1.58 -10.86 -2.70
CA SER A 120 2.20 -10.28 -3.88
C SER A 120 1.13 -9.73 -4.82
N ALA A 121 0.71 -8.47 -4.58
CA ALA A 121 -0.20 -7.72 -5.45
C ALA A 121 0.32 -6.29 -5.69
N ALA A 122 1.65 -6.14 -5.67
CA ALA A 122 2.36 -4.88 -5.91
C ALA A 122 1.71 -3.69 -5.16
N CYS A 123 1.55 -2.54 -5.83
CA CYS A 123 1.03 -1.33 -5.21
C CYS A 123 -0.46 -1.42 -4.79
N ALA A 124 -1.20 -2.44 -5.24
CA ALA A 124 -2.57 -2.71 -4.77
C ALA A 124 -2.60 -3.63 -3.54
N GLY A 125 -1.45 -4.16 -3.11
CA GLY A 125 -1.41 -5.21 -2.11
C GLY A 125 -1.98 -4.83 -0.75
N TYR A 126 -1.83 -3.57 -0.31
CA TYR A 126 -2.47 -3.11 0.93
C TYR A 126 -4.00 -3.18 0.85
N THR A 127 -4.61 -2.77 -0.26
CA THR A 127 -6.07 -2.84 -0.43
C THR A 127 -6.58 -4.28 -0.50
N TYR A 128 -5.78 -5.20 -1.07
CA TYR A 128 -6.03 -6.64 -1.05
C TYR A 128 -5.94 -7.21 0.38
N ALA A 129 -4.95 -6.79 1.15
CA ALA A 129 -4.78 -7.22 2.54
C ALA A 129 -5.92 -6.71 3.44
N ILE A 130 -6.39 -5.47 3.27
CA ILE A 130 -7.57 -4.94 3.98
C ILE A 130 -8.82 -5.78 3.67
N ALA A 131 -9.05 -6.13 2.39
CA ALA A 131 -10.18 -6.97 2.00
C ALA A 131 -10.11 -8.37 2.63
N GLN A 132 -8.92 -8.96 2.72
CA GLN A 132 -8.73 -10.26 3.37
C GLN A 132 -8.90 -10.15 4.88
N ALA A 133 -8.38 -9.09 5.51
CA ALA A 133 -8.54 -8.85 6.94
C ALA A 133 -10.03 -8.72 7.32
N ASP A 134 -10.80 -7.91 6.56
CA ASP A 134 -12.27 -7.82 6.74
C ASP A 134 -12.93 -9.19 6.65
N ALA A 135 -12.58 -9.98 5.62
CA ALA A 135 -13.13 -11.30 5.44
C ALA A 135 -12.78 -12.27 6.59
N LEU A 136 -11.54 -12.27 7.09
CA LEU A 136 -11.11 -13.11 8.20
C LEU A 136 -11.85 -12.76 9.50
N ILE A 137 -12.03 -11.48 9.79
CA ILE A 137 -12.76 -11.01 10.98
C ILE A 137 -14.24 -11.40 10.89
N ARG A 138 -14.88 -11.12 9.76
CA ARG A 138 -16.31 -11.42 9.55
C ARG A 138 -16.60 -12.91 9.49
N ALA A 139 -15.66 -13.73 9.03
CA ALA A 139 -15.76 -15.18 9.07
C ALA A 139 -15.50 -15.78 10.46
N GLY A 140 -15.01 -14.99 11.43
CA GLY A 140 -14.61 -15.48 12.75
C GLY A 140 -13.32 -16.30 12.74
N ALA A 141 -12.51 -16.16 11.69
CA ALA A 141 -11.21 -16.84 11.59
C ALA A 141 -10.11 -16.11 12.39
N ALA A 142 -10.24 -14.81 12.58
CA ALA A 142 -9.39 -13.98 13.42
C ALA A 142 -10.23 -12.87 14.07
N GLU A 143 -9.89 -12.49 15.32
CA GLU A 143 -10.53 -11.34 15.98
C GLU A 143 -9.87 -10.04 15.55
N TYR A 144 -8.55 -9.98 15.61
CA TYR A 144 -7.75 -8.84 15.15
C TYR A 144 -6.80 -9.29 14.06
N VAL A 145 -6.61 -8.44 13.06
CA VAL A 145 -5.69 -8.71 11.95
C VAL A 145 -4.75 -7.52 11.78
N LEU A 146 -3.46 -7.81 11.76
CA LEU A 146 -2.45 -6.84 11.39
C LEU A 146 -2.20 -6.90 9.87
N VAL A 147 -2.39 -5.78 9.21
CA VAL A 147 -2.09 -5.57 7.78
C VAL A 147 -0.90 -4.64 7.66
N VAL A 148 0.11 -5.02 6.90
CA VAL A 148 1.31 -4.20 6.67
C VAL A 148 1.60 -4.14 5.17
N GLY A 149 1.81 -2.93 4.65
CA GLY A 149 2.49 -2.71 3.38
C GLY A 149 3.93 -2.30 3.66
N ALA A 150 4.92 -3.04 3.15
CA ALA A 150 6.32 -2.76 3.48
C ALA A 150 7.24 -2.96 2.28
N GLU A 151 8.06 -1.94 1.99
CA GLU A 151 8.91 -1.94 0.80
C GLU A 151 10.27 -1.30 1.06
N LYS A 152 11.30 -1.94 0.49
CA LYS A 152 12.62 -1.35 0.26
C LYS A 152 12.92 -1.41 -1.24
N LEU A 153 12.29 -0.53 -2.01
CA LEU A 153 12.38 -0.53 -3.48
C LEU A 153 13.69 0.04 -3.99
N SER A 154 14.40 0.84 -3.19
CA SER A 154 15.69 1.41 -3.56
C SER A 154 16.74 0.36 -3.94
N GLN A 155 16.61 -0.90 -3.46
CA GLN A 155 17.49 -2.01 -3.81
C GLN A 155 17.29 -2.56 -5.23
N TYR A 156 16.14 -2.23 -5.86
CA TYR A 156 15.77 -2.65 -7.21
C TYR A 156 15.78 -1.50 -8.21
N VAL A 157 16.46 -0.41 -7.88
CA VAL A 157 16.61 0.76 -8.75
C VAL A 157 17.94 0.72 -9.47
N HIS A 158 17.92 0.85 -10.81
CA HIS A 158 19.13 1.16 -11.57
C HIS A 158 19.29 2.69 -11.59
N PRO A 159 20.42 3.25 -11.12
CA PRO A 159 20.59 4.71 -10.99
C PRO A 159 20.41 5.50 -12.30
N GLU A 160 20.75 4.89 -13.43
CA GLU A 160 20.67 5.51 -14.77
C GLU A 160 19.30 5.31 -15.44
N ASP A 161 18.38 4.55 -14.83
CA ASP A 161 17.04 4.36 -15.40
C ASP A 161 16.18 5.60 -15.23
N ARG A 162 16.11 6.38 -16.32
CA ARG A 162 15.32 7.62 -16.38
C ARG A 162 13.81 7.40 -16.30
N SER A 163 13.31 6.16 -16.33
CA SER A 163 11.87 5.87 -16.26
C SER A 163 11.38 5.75 -14.83
N ILE A 164 12.23 5.34 -13.86
CA ILE A 164 11.79 4.94 -12.54
C ILE A 164 12.73 5.31 -11.38
N SER A 165 14.01 5.56 -11.64
CA SER A 165 15.03 5.71 -10.58
C SER A 165 14.72 6.83 -9.57
N PHE A 166 14.06 7.89 -10.01
CA PHE A 166 13.70 9.05 -9.20
C PHE A 166 12.34 8.93 -8.52
N LEU A 167 11.54 7.88 -8.83
CA LEU A 167 10.20 7.71 -8.28
C LEU A 167 10.19 7.02 -6.92
N LEU A 168 11.00 5.95 -6.78
CA LEU A 168 10.83 4.96 -5.73
C LEU A 168 11.44 5.41 -4.40
N GLY A 169 10.66 5.18 -3.34
CA GLY A 169 11.04 5.36 -1.95
C GLY A 169 10.86 4.07 -1.15
N ASP A 170 11.38 4.06 0.09
CA ASP A 170 11.31 2.96 1.03
C ASP A 170 10.45 3.35 2.24
N GLY A 171 9.64 2.41 2.70
CA GLY A 171 8.79 2.63 3.87
C GLY A 171 7.87 1.46 4.15
N ALA A 172 7.24 1.53 5.31
CA ALA A 172 6.17 0.62 5.71
C ALA A 172 5.03 1.39 6.37
N GLY A 173 3.82 0.95 6.12
CA GLY A 173 2.65 1.40 6.85
C GLY A 173 1.83 0.21 7.30
N ALA A 174 1.31 0.27 8.51
CA ALA A 174 0.56 -0.80 9.14
C ALA A 174 -0.83 -0.35 9.58
N ALA A 175 -1.78 -1.28 9.62
CA ALA A 175 -3.10 -1.09 10.17
C ALA A 175 -3.47 -2.30 11.04
N VAL A 176 -4.01 -2.05 12.23
CA VAL A 176 -4.70 -3.06 13.03
C VAL A 176 -6.18 -2.96 12.74
N LEU A 177 -6.77 -4.06 12.26
CA LEU A 177 -8.22 -4.18 12.08
C LEU A 177 -8.81 -5.03 13.21
N GLY A 178 -10.02 -4.69 13.61
CA GLY A 178 -10.77 -5.42 14.61
C GLY A 178 -12.26 -5.47 14.30
N PRO A 179 -13.04 -6.22 15.12
CA PRO A 179 -14.46 -6.38 14.95
C PRO A 179 -15.22 -5.05 15.09
N SER A 180 -16.33 -4.94 14.39
CA SER A 180 -17.25 -3.80 14.48
C SER A 180 -18.69 -4.26 14.26
N ASP A 181 -19.63 -3.64 14.98
CA ASP A 181 -21.07 -3.89 14.80
C ASP A 181 -21.59 -3.33 13.47
N GLU A 182 -20.90 -2.30 12.95
CA GLU A 182 -21.21 -1.70 11.65
C GLU A 182 -20.00 -1.84 10.70
N PRO A 183 -20.23 -1.92 9.39
CA PRO A 183 -19.15 -1.96 8.41
C PRO A 183 -18.27 -0.71 8.46
N GLY A 184 -17.02 -0.85 8.88
CA GLY A 184 -15.97 0.18 8.77
C GLY A 184 -15.09 0.00 7.55
N VAL A 185 -15.26 -1.10 6.80
CA VAL A 185 -14.65 -1.39 5.49
C VAL A 185 -15.79 -1.78 4.54
N SER A 186 -15.91 -1.08 3.42
CA SER A 186 -16.89 -1.40 2.39
C SER A 186 -16.51 -2.63 1.59
N THR A 187 -17.46 -3.17 0.82
CA THR A 187 -17.15 -4.21 -0.19
C THR A 187 -16.05 -3.70 -1.13
N THR A 188 -14.93 -4.42 -1.19
CA THR A 188 -13.81 -4.09 -2.06
C THR A 188 -14.16 -4.34 -3.54
N VAL A 189 -13.82 -3.39 -4.39
CA VAL A 189 -13.80 -3.54 -5.85
C VAL A 189 -12.37 -3.82 -6.26
N TRP A 190 -12.07 -5.00 -6.71
CA TRP A 190 -10.72 -5.43 -7.09
C TRP A 190 -10.71 -6.26 -8.36
N GLY A 191 -9.54 -6.36 -8.97
CA GLY A 191 -9.37 -7.09 -10.21
C GLY A 191 -7.95 -7.02 -10.75
N SER A 192 -7.76 -7.70 -11.89
CA SER A 192 -6.48 -7.77 -12.61
C SER A 192 -6.67 -7.75 -14.12
N ASP A 193 -5.65 -7.23 -14.83
CA ASP A 193 -5.54 -7.27 -16.29
C ASP A 193 -4.15 -7.82 -16.68
N GLY A 194 -4.05 -9.14 -16.72
CA GLY A 194 -2.82 -9.84 -17.08
C GLY A 194 -2.36 -9.64 -18.52
N SER A 195 -3.20 -9.05 -19.39
CA SER A 195 -2.79 -8.72 -20.77
C SER A 195 -1.73 -7.62 -20.83
N LYS A 196 -1.52 -6.89 -19.73
CA LYS A 196 -0.53 -5.81 -19.59
C LYS A 196 0.51 -6.13 -18.50
N TRP A 197 0.78 -7.42 -18.27
CA TRP A 197 1.69 -7.87 -17.21
C TRP A 197 3.09 -7.27 -17.30
N ASP A 198 3.52 -6.90 -18.51
CA ASP A 198 4.82 -6.33 -18.83
C ASP A 198 4.90 -4.80 -18.69
N ALA A 199 3.78 -4.11 -18.41
CA ALA A 199 3.76 -2.65 -18.29
C ALA A 199 4.57 -2.14 -17.07
N VAL A 200 4.60 -2.90 -15.99
CA VAL A 200 5.44 -2.66 -14.79
C VAL A 200 5.95 -4.00 -14.30
N GLY A 201 7.23 -4.10 -14.02
CA GLY A 201 7.82 -5.35 -13.51
C GLY A 201 9.34 -5.28 -13.41
N MET A 202 9.96 -6.42 -13.28
CA MET A 202 11.41 -6.55 -13.32
C MET A 202 11.90 -6.61 -14.77
N ASN A 203 13.10 -6.09 -15.03
CA ASN A 203 13.75 -6.10 -16.34
C ASN A 203 14.43 -7.43 -16.65
N ALA A 204 14.56 -8.32 -15.67
CA ALA A 204 15.16 -9.64 -15.77
C ALA A 204 14.51 -10.60 -14.77
N THR A 205 14.65 -11.90 -15.01
CA THR A 205 14.34 -12.96 -14.05
C THR A 205 15.57 -13.31 -13.22
N PHE A 206 15.37 -14.00 -12.10
CA PHE A 206 16.49 -14.55 -11.33
C PHE A 206 17.24 -15.64 -12.10
N GLU A 207 16.57 -16.38 -12.99
CA GLU A 207 17.20 -17.36 -13.88
C GLU A 207 18.17 -16.69 -14.85
N GLU A 208 17.73 -15.63 -15.55
CA GLU A 208 18.60 -14.84 -16.44
C GLU A 208 19.82 -14.26 -15.72
N TYR A 209 19.65 -13.88 -14.44
CA TYR A 209 20.77 -13.41 -13.62
C TYR A 209 21.73 -14.53 -13.24
N LEU A 210 21.22 -15.69 -12.79
CA LEU A 210 22.03 -16.85 -12.42
C LEU A 210 22.82 -17.40 -13.62
N ASP A 211 22.22 -17.40 -14.80
CA ASP A 211 22.86 -17.79 -16.06
C ASP A 211 23.79 -16.71 -16.63
N ARG A 212 23.95 -15.59 -15.93
CA ARG A 212 24.77 -14.43 -16.34
C ARG A 212 24.35 -13.82 -17.68
N VAL A 213 23.11 -14.00 -18.09
CA VAL A 213 22.53 -13.41 -19.30
C VAL A 213 22.21 -11.93 -19.07
N LYS A 214 21.77 -11.60 -17.85
CA LYS A 214 21.44 -10.23 -17.44
C LYS A 214 22.04 -9.86 -16.08
N PRO A 215 22.19 -8.55 -15.80
CA PRO A 215 22.59 -8.07 -14.48
C PRO A 215 21.50 -8.33 -13.42
N TRP A 216 21.76 -7.95 -12.17
CA TRP A 216 20.80 -8.00 -11.10
C TRP A 216 19.44 -7.37 -11.53
N PRO A 217 18.32 -8.07 -11.32
CA PRO A 217 17.00 -7.58 -11.72
C PRO A 217 16.67 -6.23 -11.08
N THR A 218 16.27 -5.28 -11.90
CA THR A 218 15.80 -3.96 -11.45
C THR A 218 14.39 -3.70 -11.98
N MET A 219 13.66 -2.81 -11.32
CA MET A 219 12.32 -2.45 -11.74
C MET A 219 12.34 -1.61 -13.01
N ARG A 220 11.36 -1.83 -13.87
CA ARG A 220 11.08 -1.05 -15.07
C ARG A 220 9.60 -0.72 -15.17
N GLN A 221 9.26 0.34 -15.90
CA GLN A 221 7.88 0.65 -16.22
C GLN A 221 7.74 1.31 -17.61
N ASP A 222 6.63 1.03 -18.29
CA ASP A 222 6.10 1.87 -19.36
C ASP A 222 5.19 2.94 -18.73
N GLY A 223 5.80 4.08 -18.40
CA GLY A 223 5.09 5.15 -17.68
C GLY A 223 3.88 5.71 -18.44
N GLN A 224 3.86 5.67 -19.79
CA GLN A 224 2.72 6.16 -20.56
C GLN A 224 1.53 5.21 -20.50
N THR A 225 1.78 3.92 -20.64
CA THR A 225 0.75 2.89 -20.54
C THR A 225 0.15 2.85 -19.14
N VAL A 226 1.00 2.88 -18.10
CA VAL A 226 0.58 2.92 -16.70
C VAL A 226 -0.25 4.17 -16.40
N PHE A 227 0.21 5.36 -16.84
CA PHE A 227 -0.51 6.61 -16.60
C PHE A 227 -1.91 6.58 -17.21
N ARG A 228 -2.01 6.21 -18.51
CA ARG A 228 -3.30 6.14 -19.20
C ARG A 228 -4.26 5.16 -18.54
N TRP A 229 -3.77 3.96 -18.22
CA TRP A 229 -4.58 2.95 -17.58
C TRP A 229 -5.04 3.40 -16.18
N ALA A 230 -4.13 3.92 -15.36
CA ALA A 230 -4.45 4.38 -14.02
C ALA A 230 -5.52 5.49 -14.04
N VAL A 231 -5.37 6.48 -14.91
CA VAL A 231 -6.31 7.60 -14.99
C VAL A 231 -7.70 7.14 -15.45
N TRP A 232 -7.78 6.32 -16.52
CA TRP A 232 -9.07 5.97 -17.11
C TRP A 232 -9.79 4.85 -16.36
N GLU A 233 -9.08 3.80 -16.01
CA GLU A 233 -9.72 2.65 -15.36
C GLU A 233 -9.97 2.89 -13.86
N MET A 234 -9.03 3.53 -13.16
CA MET A 234 -9.20 3.73 -11.72
C MET A 234 -10.31 4.73 -11.38
N ALA A 235 -10.59 5.70 -12.25
CA ALA A 235 -11.76 6.57 -12.07
C ALA A 235 -13.08 5.78 -12.14
N LYS A 236 -13.18 4.75 -13.01
CA LYS A 236 -14.34 3.85 -13.07
C LYS A 236 -14.44 2.99 -11.82
N VAL A 237 -13.30 2.40 -11.40
CA VAL A 237 -13.20 1.59 -10.18
C VAL A 237 -13.61 2.39 -8.95
N ALA A 238 -13.14 3.64 -8.82
CA ALA A 238 -13.51 4.53 -7.72
C ALA A 238 -15.02 4.80 -7.68
N LYS A 239 -15.66 5.10 -8.82
CA LYS A 239 -17.11 5.31 -8.91
C LYS A 239 -17.89 4.04 -8.53
N GLN A 240 -17.47 2.89 -9.03
CA GLN A 240 -18.08 1.60 -8.69
C GLN A 240 -17.92 1.28 -7.20
N THR A 241 -16.80 1.66 -6.60
CA THR A 241 -16.55 1.47 -5.16
C THR A 241 -17.50 2.32 -4.33
N LEU A 242 -17.67 3.59 -4.67
CA LEU A 242 -18.62 4.49 -4.00
C LEU A 242 -20.06 3.97 -4.12
N GLU A 243 -20.45 3.54 -5.33
CA GLU A 243 -21.78 2.96 -5.56
C GLU A 243 -22.01 1.72 -4.70
N LYS A 244 -21.06 0.77 -4.65
CA LYS A 244 -21.16 -0.42 -3.80
C LYS A 244 -21.14 -0.12 -2.31
N ALA A 245 -20.45 0.95 -1.90
CA ALA A 245 -20.46 1.41 -0.53
C ALA A 245 -21.73 2.18 -0.16
N GLY A 246 -22.56 2.56 -1.12
CA GLY A 246 -23.77 3.34 -0.91
C GLY A 246 -23.49 4.79 -0.51
N VAL A 247 -22.34 5.35 -0.91
CA VAL A 247 -21.92 6.71 -0.57
C VAL A 247 -21.55 7.50 -1.83
N THR A 248 -21.53 8.82 -1.69
CA THR A 248 -21.12 9.75 -2.74
C THR A 248 -19.75 10.36 -2.43
N VAL A 249 -19.14 11.04 -3.39
CA VAL A 249 -17.90 11.80 -3.14
C VAL A 249 -18.10 12.91 -2.08
N GLY A 250 -19.32 13.42 -1.93
CA GLY A 250 -19.65 14.44 -0.94
C GLY A 250 -19.66 13.93 0.51
N ASP A 251 -19.75 12.62 0.70
CA ASP A 251 -19.76 11.98 2.03
C ASP A 251 -18.34 11.63 2.51
N LEU A 252 -17.32 11.79 1.63
CA LEU A 252 -15.94 11.49 1.96
C LEU A 252 -15.29 12.63 2.74
N ALA A 253 -14.54 12.29 3.78
CA ALA A 253 -13.59 13.18 4.42
C ALA A 253 -12.23 13.19 3.70
N ALA A 254 -11.86 12.05 3.07
CA ALA A 254 -10.57 11.93 2.39
C ALA A 254 -10.60 11.04 1.14
N PHE A 255 -9.69 11.33 0.22
CA PHE A 255 -9.33 10.49 -0.92
C PHE A 255 -7.85 10.12 -0.84
N ILE A 256 -7.55 8.85 -0.72
CA ILE A 256 -6.20 8.34 -0.48
C ILE A 256 -5.83 7.30 -1.55
N PRO A 257 -5.44 7.73 -2.75
CA PRO A 257 -4.98 6.82 -3.79
C PRO A 257 -3.54 6.37 -3.54
N HIS A 258 -3.17 5.25 -4.17
CA HIS A 258 -1.76 4.87 -4.29
C HIS A 258 -0.91 6.07 -4.76
N GLN A 259 0.19 6.29 -4.08
CA GLN A 259 1.11 7.41 -4.29
C GLN A 259 2.08 7.11 -5.45
N ALA A 260 1.52 6.83 -6.63
CA ALA A 260 2.31 6.48 -7.82
C ALA A 260 2.99 7.70 -8.45
N ASN A 261 2.24 8.79 -8.60
CA ASN A 261 2.63 10.03 -9.27
C ASN A 261 1.58 11.10 -8.95
N MET A 262 2.00 12.30 -8.56
CA MET A 262 1.08 13.39 -8.20
C MET A 262 0.10 13.73 -9.33
N ARG A 263 0.55 13.67 -10.58
CA ARG A 263 -0.31 13.92 -11.75
C ARG A 263 -1.44 12.91 -11.90
N ILE A 264 -1.22 11.65 -11.49
CA ILE A 264 -2.29 10.64 -11.45
C ILE A 264 -3.27 10.96 -10.34
N ILE A 265 -2.77 11.33 -9.15
CA ILE A 265 -3.59 11.72 -8.00
C ILE A 265 -4.49 12.91 -8.37
N ASP A 266 -3.92 13.96 -8.95
CA ASP A 266 -4.64 15.17 -9.36
C ASP A 266 -5.69 14.87 -10.44
N GLU A 267 -5.35 14.06 -11.42
CA GLU A 267 -6.29 13.72 -12.50
C GLU A 267 -7.44 12.83 -11.99
N LEU A 268 -7.17 11.90 -11.08
CA LEU A 268 -8.22 11.11 -10.43
C LEU A 268 -9.14 11.99 -9.59
N ALA A 269 -8.59 12.89 -8.78
CA ALA A 269 -9.36 13.84 -7.97
C ALA A 269 -10.28 14.71 -8.85
N LYS A 270 -9.75 15.20 -9.97
CA LYS A 270 -10.51 15.98 -10.97
C LYS A 270 -11.62 15.16 -11.63
N GLN A 271 -11.36 13.91 -12.06
CA GLN A 271 -12.35 13.06 -12.69
C GLN A 271 -13.47 12.63 -11.73
N LEU A 272 -13.15 12.48 -10.46
CA LEU A 272 -14.12 12.24 -9.39
C LEU A 272 -14.90 13.50 -9.01
N ARG A 273 -14.44 14.68 -9.44
CA ARG A 273 -14.99 15.98 -9.05
C ARG A 273 -15.08 16.12 -7.53
N LEU A 274 -13.96 15.81 -6.86
CA LEU A 274 -13.90 15.86 -5.40
C LEU A 274 -14.26 17.28 -4.91
N PRO A 275 -15.18 17.41 -3.95
CA PRO A 275 -15.43 18.69 -3.26
C PRO A 275 -14.20 19.21 -2.52
N GLU A 276 -14.10 20.51 -2.29
CA GLU A 276 -12.96 21.15 -1.62
C GLU A 276 -12.72 20.63 -0.19
N HIS A 277 -13.76 20.17 0.49
CA HIS A 277 -13.63 19.64 1.84
C HIS A 277 -13.00 18.23 1.88
N VAL A 278 -12.94 17.51 0.76
CA VAL A 278 -12.35 16.18 0.71
C VAL A 278 -10.84 16.30 0.60
N LEU A 279 -10.14 15.94 1.67
CA LEU A 279 -8.69 15.99 1.72
C LEU A 279 -8.07 14.90 0.83
N VAL A 280 -7.00 15.25 0.13
CA VAL A 280 -6.31 14.31 -0.77
C VAL A 280 -4.94 13.95 -0.19
N GLY A 281 -4.71 12.65 0.02
CA GLY A 281 -3.41 12.13 0.48
C GLY A 281 -2.29 12.42 -0.54
N ARG A 282 -1.20 13.07 -0.11
CA ARG A 282 -0.09 13.53 -0.96
C ARG A 282 1.29 13.19 -0.38
N ASP A 283 1.39 12.08 0.32
CA ASP A 283 2.65 11.63 0.95
C ASP A 283 3.81 11.49 -0.04
N ILE A 284 3.50 11.26 -1.33
CA ILE A 284 4.47 11.11 -2.41
C ILE A 284 5.43 12.30 -2.53
N GLU A 285 5.00 13.50 -2.19
CA GLU A 285 5.80 14.73 -2.36
C GLU A 285 7.16 14.63 -1.67
N THR A 286 7.19 14.04 -0.48
CA THR A 286 8.41 13.93 0.33
C THR A 286 8.87 12.52 0.63
N THR A 287 8.00 11.52 0.37
CA THR A 287 8.31 10.10 0.62
C THR A 287 8.67 9.34 -0.66
N GLY A 288 8.18 9.81 -1.83
CA GLY A 288 8.26 9.08 -3.09
C GLY A 288 7.23 7.95 -3.17
N ASN A 289 7.34 7.14 -4.22
CA ASN A 289 6.46 5.99 -4.41
C ASN A 289 6.98 4.78 -3.61
N THR A 290 6.28 4.39 -2.57
CA THR A 290 6.58 3.25 -1.69
C THR A 290 5.69 2.03 -1.97
N SER A 291 5.13 1.90 -3.19
CA SER A 291 4.31 0.75 -3.62
C SER A 291 3.20 0.42 -2.59
N ALA A 292 3.21 -0.80 -2.03
CA ALA A 292 2.19 -1.27 -1.08
C ALA A 292 2.12 -0.44 0.22
N ALA A 293 3.19 0.19 0.63
CA ALA A 293 3.21 1.04 1.83
C ALA A 293 2.56 2.41 1.61
N SER A 294 2.33 2.84 0.37
CA SER A 294 1.99 4.21 0.03
C SER A 294 0.63 4.68 0.58
N ILE A 295 -0.40 3.83 0.54
CA ILE A 295 -1.74 4.17 1.05
C ILE A 295 -1.72 4.30 2.58
N PRO A 296 -1.23 3.31 3.36
CA PRO A 296 -1.20 3.45 4.82
C PRO A 296 -0.29 4.58 5.29
N LEU A 297 0.84 4.86 4.62
CA LEU A 297 1.70 6.00 4.93
C LEU A 297 0.99 7.33 4.66
N ALA A 298 0.29 7.46 3.53
CA ALA A 298 -0.49 8.66 3.22
C ALA A 298 -1.67 8.83 4.16
N THR A 299 -2.33 7.75 4.58
CA THR A 299 -3.42 7.77 5.56
C THR A 299 -2.93 8.23 6.92
N HIS A 300 -1.81 7.67 7.39
CA HIS A 300 -1.19 8.04 8.66
C HIS A 300 -0.81 9.52 8.67
N ARG A 301 -0.10 10.03 7.65
CA ARG A 301 0.26 11.45 7.55
C ARG A 301 -0.97 12.35 7.55
N LEU A 302 -1.98 11.98 6.76
CA LEU A 302 -3.20 12.79 6.68
C LEU A 302 -3.86 12.95 8.05
N LEU A 303 -3.92 11.88 8.84
CA LEU A 303 -4.49 11.91 10.20
C LEU A 303 -3.62 12.70 11.19
N GLU A 304 -2.30 12.73 11.01
CA GLU A 304 -1.42 13.56 11.83
C GLU A 304 -1.55 15.06 11.51
N GLU A 305 -1.66 15.39 10.22
CA GLU A 305 -1.79 16.78 9.75
C GLU A 305 -3.22 17.31 9.91
N HIS A 306 -4.22 16.42 9.85
CA HIS A 306 -5.65 16.70 9.85
C HIS A 306 -6.43 15.75 10.78
N PRO A 307 -6.25 15.84 12.11
CA PRO A 307 -6.93 14.96 13.06
C PRO A 307 -8.46 15.08 13.02
N GLU A 308 -8.99 16.18 12.49
CA GLU A 308 -10.43 16.43 12.34
C GLU A 308 -11.12 15.44 11.38
N VAL A 309 -10.39 14.74 10.51
CA VAL A 309 -10.99 13.73 9.61
C VAL A 309 -11.08 12.34 10.25
N SER A 310 -10.59 12.14 11.47
CA SER A 310 -10.78 10.89 12.22
C SER A 310 -12.27 10.56 12.34
N GLY A 311 -12.61 9.27 12.20
CA GLY A 311 -14.00 8.80 12.13
C GLY A 311 -14.71 9.07 10.80
N GLY A 312 -14.16 9.88 9.91
CA GLY A 312 -14.67 10.15 8.57
C GLY A 312 -14.49 9.00 7.59
N LEU A 313 -15.13 9.09 6.42
CA LEU A 313 -14.98 8.11 5.35
C LEU A 313 -13.84 8.48 4.43
N ALA A 314 -13.02 7.51 4.06
CA ALA A 314 -11.95 7.69 3.08
C ALA A 314 -12.09 6.67 1.94
N LEU A 315 -11.98 7.14 0.69
CA LEU A 315 -11.83 6.28 -0.47
C LEU A 315 -10.35 5.95 -0.63
N GLN A 316 -9.98 4.69 -0.45
CA GLN A 316 -8.65 4.16 -0.72
C GLN A 316 -8.66 3.40 -2.04
N ILE A 317 -7.68 3.63 -2.92
CA ILE A 317 -7.54 2.95 -4.19
C ILE A 317 -6.07 2.63 -4.49
N GLY A 318 -5.75 1.33 -4.55
CA GLY A 318 -4.46 0.79 -4.92
C GLY A 318 -4.46 0.25 -6.34
N PHE A 319 -3.38 0.45 -7.07
CA PHE A 319 -3.20 -0.07 -8.41
C PHE A 319 -1.72 -0.19 -8.75
N GLY A 320 -1.34 -1.17 -9.56
CA GLY A 320 0.07 -1.41 -9.85
C GLY A 320 0.34 -2.56 -10.81
N ALA A 321 1.56 -3.06 -10.71
CA ALA A 321 2.05 -4.15 -11.56
C ALA A 321 1.12 -5.37 -11.53
N GLY A 322 0.89 -5.96 -12.74
CA GLY A 322 0.00 -7.09 -12.91
C GLY A 322 -0.79 -7.03 -14.22
N LEU A 323 -1.50 -5.96 -14.67
CA LEU A 323 -1.91 -4.87 -13.78
C LEU A 323 -2.96 -5.36 -12.78
N VAL A 324 -2.90 -4.86 -11.57
CA VAL A 324 -3.87 -5.17 -10.51
C VAL A 324 -4.42 -3.91 -9.88
N PHE A 325 -5.61 -3.99 -9.33
CA PHE A 325 -6.24 -2.88 -8.60
C PHE A 325 -7.14 -3.37 -7.47
N GLY A 326 -7.30 -2.55 -6.46
CA GLY A 326 -8.26 -2.74 -5.38
C GLY A 326 -8.68 -1.40 -4.79
N ALA A 327 -9.97 -1.23 -4.50
CA ALA A 327 -10.51 -0.03 -3.90
C ALA A 327 -11.61 -0.34 -2.89
N GLN A 328 -11.63 0.39 -1.81
CA GLN A 328 -12.67 0.34 -0.78
C GLN A 328 -12.85 1.71 -0.13
N VAL A 329 -14.06 1.93 0.39
CA VAL A 329 -14.30 3.01 1.35
C VAL A 329 -14.03 2.45 2.75
N VAL A 330 -13.23 3.16 3.53
CA VAL A 330 -12.94 2.81 4.92
C VAL A 330 -13.33 3.94 5.85
N ARG A 331 -13.70 3.62 7.08
CA ARG A 331 -13.79 4.59 8.16
C ARG A 331 -12.40 4.77 8.74
N LEU A 332 -11.91 6.00 8.76
CA LEU A 332 -10.65 6.37 9.38
C LEU A 332 -10.70 6.15 10.90
N PRO A 333 -9.61 5.69 11.53
CA PRO A 333 -9.55 5.50 12.97
C PRO A 333 -9.56 6.79 13.77
#